data_5f0e206e91950dd90f837b55353df4f0
#
_entry.id   5f0e206e91950dd90f837b55353df4f0
#
_cell.length_a   1.000
_cell.length_b   1.000
_cell.length_c   1.000
_cell.angle_alpha   90.00
_cell.angle_beta   90.00
_cell.angle_gamma   90.00
#
_symmetry.space_group_name_H-M   'P 1'
#
loop_
_entity.id
_entity.type
_entity.pdbx_description
1 polymer ?
#
loop_
_entity_poly.entity_id
_entity_poly.type
_entity_poly.pdbx_seq_one_letter_code
_entity_poly.pdbx_strand_id
1 'polypeptide(L)'
;MNALVVYESLYGNTKQIAEAIAEGLASEGDVTLVQVGEAPAAPTGLDLLVVGGPTHQFGLSRKSSRRQGADDHDGPVISLDVGIREWTEALPRVSDIAAATFDTSIRKPNLPGSAARGAAKRLKKKGYTMLV
;
A
#
# COMPACT_ATOMS: atom_id res chain seq x y z
N MET A 1 -0.62 -17.32 11.87
CA MET A 1 -0.09 -16.07 11.31
C MET A 1 -1.23 -15.06 11.15
N ASN A 2 -1.00 -13.84 11.54
CA ASN A 2 -1.94 -12.74 11.33
C ASN A 2 -1.32 -11.76 10.35
N ALA A 3 -1.96 -11.58 9.21
CA ALA A 3 -1.49 -10.67 8.17
C ALA A 3 -2.52 -9.58 7.88
N LEU A 4 -2.02 -8.39 7.62
CA LEU A 4 -2.83 -7.25 7.15
C LEU A 4 -2.32 -6.84 5.79
N VAL A 5 -3.20 -6.79 4.81
CA VAL A 5 -2.89 -6.30 3.47
C VAL A 5 -3.59 -4.95 3.29
N VAL A 6 -2.80 -3.89 3.15
CA VAL A 6 -3.29 -2.52 2.96
C VAL A 6 -2.96 -2.08 1.55
N TYR A 7 -3.96 -1.63 0.82
CA TYR A 7 -3.76 -1.18 -0.54
C TYR A 7 -4.29 0.23 -0.76
N GLU A 8 -3.63 0.94 -1.65
CA GLU A 8 -4.13 2.17 -2.25
C GLU A 8 -4.46 1.87 -3.70
N SER A 9 -5.64 2.26 -4.16
CA SER A 9 -6.05 2.05 -5.55
C SER A 9 -7.00 3.16 -5.98
N LEU A 10 -6.78 3.72 -7.17
CA LEU A 10 -7.72 4.68 -7.74
C LEU A 10 -8.73 3.97 -8.63
N TYR A 11 -8.28 3.10 -9.52
CA TYR A 11 -9.11 2.53 -10.58
C TYR A 11 -9.39 1.03 -10.39
N GLY A 12 -8.85 0.41 -9.35
CA GLY A 12 -9.10 -0.99 -9.04
C GLY A 12 -7.98 -1.95 -9.44
N ASN A 13 -6.96 -1.54 -10.18
CA ASN A 13 -5.87 -2.43 -10.59
C ASN A 13 -5.05 -2.92 -9.40
N THR A 14 -4.62 -2.01 -8.53
CA THR A 14 -3.88 -2.37 -7.32
C THR A 14 -4.75 -3.20 -6.37
N LYS A 15 -6.05 -2.88 -6.31
CA LYS A 15 -7.00 -3.65 -5.52
C LYS A 15 -7.05 -5.12 -5.95
N GLN A 16 -7.08 -5.39 -7.26
CA GLN A 16 -7.09 -6.76 -7.77
C GLN A 16 -5.83 -7.54 -7.37
N ILE A 17 -4.67 -6.90 -7.43
CA ILE A 17 -3.41 -7.52 -7.00
C ILE A 17 -3.44 -7.77 -5.49
N ALA A 18 -3.92 -6.82 -4.71
CA ALA A 18 -4.03 -6.98 -3.26
C ALA A 18 -4.97 -8.14 -2.88
N GLU A 19 -6.09 -8.29 -3.59
CA GLU A 19 -7.01 -9.39 -3.40
C GLU A 19 -6.34 -10.75 -3.69
N ALA A 20 -5.55 -10.82 -4.75
CA ALA A 20 -4.81 -12.05 -5.10
C ALA A 20 -3.75 -12.39 -4.03
N ILE A 21 -3.05 -11.39 -3.51
CA ILE A 21 -2.08 -11.58 -2.44
C ILE A 21 -2.78 -12.09 -1.17
N ALA A 22 -3.89 -11.46 -0.80
CA ALA A 22 -4.66 -11.87 0.37
C ALA A 22 -5.18 -13.30 0.24
N GLU A 23 -5.66 -13.69 -0.93
CA GLU A 23 -6.10 -15.05 -1.19
C GLU A 23 -4.97 -16.06 -1.03
N GLY A 24 -3.78 -15.74 -1.54
CA GLY A 24 -2.61 -16.60 -1.36
C GLY A 24 -2.18 -16.75 0.09
N LEU A 25 -2.23 -15.66 0.86
CA LEU A 25 -1.87 -15.68 2.27
C LEU A 25 -2.92 -16.39 3.14
N ALA A 26 -4.16 -16.45 2.72
CA ALA A 26 -5.24 -17.06 3.50
C ALA A 26 -5.01 -18.54 3.80
N SER A 27 -4.21 -19.23 2.99
CA SER A 27 -3.83 -20.62 3.27
C SER A 27 -2.84 -20.75 4.44
N GLU A 28 -2.18 -19.67 4.81
CA GLU A 28 -1.15 -19.66 5.86
C GLU A 28 -1.65 -19.11 7.20
N GLY A 29 -2.83 -18.50 7.25
CA GLY A 29 -3.37 -17.94 8.48
C GLY A 29 -4.48 -16.93 8.23
N ASP A 30 -4.72 -16.09 9.22
CA ASP A 30 -5.75 -15.06 9.16
C ASP A 30 -5.24 -13.85 8.37
N VAL A 31 -6.02 -13.40 7.40
CA VAL A 31 -5.67 -12.26 6.56
C VAL A 31 -6.80 -11.25 6.56
N THR A 32 -6.47 -9.99 6.81
CA THR A 32 -7.38 -8.87 6.67
C THR A 32 -6.94 -8.04 5.45
N LEU A 33 -7.85 -7.77 4.57
CA LEU A 33 -7.61 -6.94 3.38
C LEU A 33 -8.39 -5.65 3.52
N VAL A 34 -7.73 -4.51 3.40
CA VAL A 34 -8.37 -3.21 3.59
C VAL A 34 -7.74 -2.16 2.68
N GLN A 35 -8.59 -1.25 2.16
CA GLN A 35 -8.05 -0.09 1.46
C GLN A 35 -7.49 0.91 2.49
N VAL A 36 -6.49 1.69 2.08
CA VAL A 36 -5.68 2.51 2.98
C VAL A 36 -6.50 3.53 3.78
N GLY A 37 -7.56 4.08 3.18
CA GLY A 37 -8.42 5.04 3.88
C GLY A 37 -9.20 4.45 5.05
N GLU A 38 -9.34 3.13 5.10
CA GLU A 38 -10.04 2.40 6.17
C GLU A 38 -9.07 1.60 7.05
N ALA A 39 -7.77 1.69 6.80
CA ALA A 39 -6.77 0.94 7.54
C ALA A 39 -6.63 1.48 8.97
N PRO A 40 -6.36 0.60 9.95
CA PRO A 40 -6.17 1.05 11.33
C PRO A 40 -4.95 1.97 11.45
N ALA A 41 -5.07 3.01 12.29
CA ALA A 41 -3.98 3.95 12.52
C ALA A 41 -2.79 3.31 13.24
N ALA A 42 -3.05 2.29 14.05
CA ALA A 42 -2.03 1.60 14.83
C ALA A 42 -2.31 0.08 14.81
N PRO A 43 -1.95 -0.62 13.72
CA PRO A 43 -2.18 -2.07 13.64
C PRO A 43 -1.45 -2.80 14.77
N THR A 44 -2.11 -3.77 15.38
CA THR A 44 -1.56 -4.57 16.47
C THR A 44 -1.72 -6.06 16.21
N GLY A 45 -0.88 -6.87 16.85
CA GLY A 45 -0.99 -8.32 16.78
C GLY A 45 -0.64 -8.91 15.42
N LEU A 46 0.10 -8.18 14.59
CA LEU A 46 0.46 -8.63 13.25
C LEU A 46 1.79 -9.40 13.25
N ASP A 47 1.82 -10.45 12.44
CA ASP A 47 3.06 -11.12 12.05
C ASP A 47 3.59 -10.56 10.73
N LEU A 48 2.70 -10.12 9.86
CA LEU A 48 3.06 -9.62 8.53
C LEU A 48 2.17 -8.44 8.12
N LEU A 49 2.79 -7.37 7.65
CA LEU A 49 2.11 -6.25 7.01
C LEU A 49 2.50 -6.20 5.54
N VAL A 50 1.51 -6.23 4.65
CA VAL A 50 1.74 -6.06 3.21
C VAL A 50 1.10 -4.76 2.77
N VAL A 51 1.88 -3.92 2.11
CA VAL A 51 1.42 -2.59 1.69
C VAL A 51 1.68 -2.41 0.20
N GLY A 52 0.67 -1.99 -0.53
CA GLY A 52 0.83 -1.77 -1.96
C GLY A 52 -0.01 -0.61 -2.49
N GLY A 53 0.48 -0.02 -3.56
CA GLY A 53 -0.20 1.09 -4.20
C GLY A 53 0.30 1.32 -5.62
N PRO A 54 -0.36 2.24 -6.34
CA PRO A 54 0.09 2.58 -7.68
C PRO A 54 1.32 3.48 -7.62
N THR A 55 2.23 3.31 -8.57
CA THR A 55 3.33 4.24 -8.76
C THR A 55 2.78 5.45 -9.53
N HIS A 56 2.79 6.60 -8.88
CA HIS A 56 2.55 7.89 -9.50
C HIS A 56 3.88 8.51 -9.93
N GLN A 57 3.86 9.73 -10.43
CA GLN A 57 5.11 10.40 -10.80
C GLN A 57 6.11 10.33 -9.64
N PHE A 58 7.25 9.69 -9.86
CA PHE A 58 8.36 9.59 -8.91
C PHE A 58 8.08 8.79 -7.63
N GLY A 59 7.06 7.93 -7.59
CA GLY A 59 6.86 7.01 -6.48
C GLY A 59 5.45 7.02 -5.89
N LEU A 60 5.35 7.08 -4.55
CA LEU A 60 4.04 7.07 -3.88
C LEU A 60 3.19 8.26 -4.29
N SER A 61 1.89 8.03 -4.40
CA SER A 61 0.94 9.07 -4.73
C SER A 61 0.97 10.20 -3.70
N ARG A 62 0.59 11.38 -4.15
CA ARG A 62 0.33 12.54 -3.32
C ARG A 62 -1.12 12.93 -3.50
N LYS A 63 -1.66 13.73 -2.56
CA LYS A 63 -3.04 14.18 -2.65
C LYS A 63 -3.33 14.84 -4.00
N SER A 64 -2.39 15.66 -4.50
CA SER A 64 -2.53 16.32 -5.81
C SER A 64 -2.54 15.32 -6.96
N SER A 65 -1.67 14.31 -6.96
CA SER A 65 -1.63 13.33 -8.05
C SER A 65 -2.85 12.40 -8.02
N ARG A 66 -3.38 12.10 -6.85
CA ARG A 66 -4.63 11.33 -6.72
C ARG A 66 -5.82 12.13 -7.26
N ARG A 67 -5.87 13.42 -6.96
CA ARG A 67 -6.93 14.30 -7.47
C ARG A 67 -6.86 14.40 -8.99
N GLN A 68 -5.67 14.55 -9.53
CA GLN A 68 -5.46 14.58 -10.99
C GLN A 68 -5.94 13.27 -11.62
N GLY A 69 -5.60 12.13 -11.05
CA GLY A 69 -6.06 10.84 -11.54
C GLY A 69 -7.57 10.69 -11.47
N ALA A 70 -8.21 11.20 -10.41
CA ALA A 70 -9.66 11.16 -10.26
C ALA A 70 -10.35 12.03 -11.31
N ASP A 71 -9.80 13.21 -11.62
CA ASP A 71 -10.36 14.11 -12.64
C ASP A 71 -10.28 13.51 -14.05
N ASP A 72 -9.28 12.67 -14.30
CA ASP A 72 -9.07 12.03 -15.59
C ASP A 72 -9.83 10.70 -15.75
N HIS A 73 -10.59 10.28 -14.73
CA HIS A 73 -11.26 8.98 -14.71
C HIS A 73 -12.77 9.14 -14.63
N ASP A 74 -13.49 8.40 -15.50
CA ASP A 74 -14.95 8.30 -15.45
C ASP A 74 -15.34 7.21 -14.48
N GLY A 75 -16.03 7.57 -13.40
CA GLY A 75 -16.52 6.63 -12.41
C GLY A 75 -15.91 6.83 -11.03
N PRO A 76 -16.31 6.01 -10.04
CA PRO A 76 -15.84 6.18 -8.68
C PRO A 76 -14.37 5.84 -8.54
N VAL A 77 -13.67 6.56 -7.67
CA VAL A 77 -12.29 6.25 -7.28
C VAL A 77 -12.28 5.68 -5.87
N ILE A 78 -11.34 4.78 -5.58
CA ILE A 78 -11.31 4.02 -4.35
C ILE A 78 -10.56 4.76 -3.24
N SER A 79 -9.30 5.13 -3.50
CA SER A 79 -8.44 5.77 -2.50
C SER A 79 -8.10 7.18 -2.95
N LEU A 80 -8.90 8.17 -2.56
CA LEU A 80 -8.71 9.55 -2.97
C LEU A 80 -8.04 10.41 -1.89
N ASP A 81 -8.60 10.39 -0.68
CA ASP A 81 -8.22 11.33 0.37
C ASP A 81 -6.95 10.91 1.13
N VAL A 82 -6.82 9.64 1.43
CA VAL A 82 -5.68 9.09 2.16
C VAL A 82 -4.96 8.07 1.28
N GLY A 83 -3.64 8.24 1.15
CA GLY A 83 -2.80 7.30 0.44
C GLY A 83 -1.78 6.64 1.35
N ILE A 84 -1.00 5.74 0.78
CA ILE A 84 0.07 5.01 1.49
C ILE A 84 1.07 6.00 2.11
N ARG A 85 1.38 7.09 1.42
CA ARG A 85 2.31 8.11 1.94
C ARG A 85 1.87 8.63 3.29
N GLU A 86 0.62 9.08 3.39
CA GLU A 86 0.07 9.67 4.62
C GLU A 86 -0.10 8.61 5.71
N TRP A 87 -0.61 7.44 5.34
CA TRP A 87 -0.85 6.36 6.31
C TRP A 87 0.45 5.85 6.94
N THR A 88 1.49 5.61 6.14
CA THR A 88 2.77 5.12 6.65
C THR A 88 3.48 6.17 7.51
N GLU A 89 3.33 7.45 7.17
CA GLU A 89 3.91 8.51 7.96
C GLU A 89 3.30 8.61 9.36
N ALA A 90 2.02 8.32 9.48
CA ALA A 90 1.28 8.37 10.74
C ALA A 90 1.45 7.12 11.61
N LEU A 91 2.02 6.05 11.09
CA LEU A 91 2.18 4.80 11.83
C LEU A 91 3.08 4.96 13.05
N PRO A 92 2.75 4.28 14.18
CA PRO A 92 3.66 4.23 15.32
C PRO A 92 4.86 3.33 15.00
N ARG A 93 5.93 3.51 15.78
CA ARG A 93 7.10 2.62 15.69
C ARG A 93 6.76 1.25 16.24
N VAL A 94 7.32 0.23 15.61
CA VAL A 94 7.15 -1.17 16.00
C VAL A 94 8.50 -1.89 16.01
N SER A 95 8.51 -3.13 16.48
CA SER A 95 9.65 -4.04 16.37
C SER A 95 9.13 -5.45 16.09
N ASP A 96 9.96 -6.25 15.43
CA ASP A 96 9.71 -7.68 15.19
C ASP A 96 8.45 -7.97 14.35
N ILE A 97 8.06 -7.06 13.48
CA ILE A 97 6.98 -7.28 12.52
C ILE A 97 7.57 -7.28 11.10
N ALA A 98 7.36 -8.37 10.37
CA ALA A 98 7.77 -8.45 8.99
C ALA A 98 6.84 -7.63 8.09
N ALA A 99 7.39 -7.05 7.04
CA ALA A 99 6.58 -6.32 6.06
C ALA A 99 7.08 -6.57 4.64
N ALA A 100 6.16 -6.48 3.70
CA ALA A 100 6.45 -6.56 2.27
C ALA A 100 5.67 -5.47 1.55
N THR A 101 6.18 -5.04 0.43
CA THR A 101 5.52 -4.01 -0.39
C THR A 101 5.40 -4.45 -1.83
N PHE A 102 4.39 -3.93 -2.51
CA PHE A 102 4.21 -4.13 -3.94
C PHE A 102 3.70 -2.86 -4.58
N ASP A 103 3.80 -2.76 -5.89
CA ASP A 103 3.21 -1.66 -6.63
C ASP A 103 2.67 -2.11 -7.99
N THR A 104 1.87 -1.22 -8.58
CA THR A 104 1.47 -1.31 -9.97
C THR A 104 1.94 -0.04 -10.67
N SER A 105 2.33 -0.15 -11.93
CA SER A 105 2.79 1.00 -12.68
C SER A 105 2.45 0.88 -14.14
N ILE A 106 2.28 2.02 -14.79
CA ILE A 106 2.23 2.09 -16.23
C ILE A 106 3.68 2.05 -16.72
N ARG A 107 3.99 1.11 -17.63
CA ARG A 107 5.33 1.02 -18.19
C ARG A 107 5.68 2.24 -19.01
N LYS A 108 6.43 3.13 -18.41
CA LYS A 108 7.12 4.22 -19.11
C LYS A 108 8.60 4.06 -18.81
N PRO A 109 9.44 3.68 -19.79
CA PRO A 109 10.82 3.24 -19.54
C PRO A 109 11.72 4.24 -18.84
N ASN A 110 11.38 5.51 -18.83
CA ASN A 110 12.26 6.57 -18.34
C ASN A 110 11.72 7.33 -17.11
N LEU A 111 10.67 6.84 -16.45
CA LEU A 111 10.17 7.50 -15.25
C LEU A 111 10.81 6.86 -14.02
N PRO A 112 11.56 7.64 -13.20
CA PRO A 112 12.12 7.12 -11.96
C PRO A 112 11.05 6.97 -10.90
N GLY A 113 11.36 6.13 -9.90
CA GLY A 113 10.53 5.98 -8.73
C GLY A 113 9.71 4.70 -8.72
N SER A 114 9.33 4.32 -7.51
CA SER A 114 8.54 3.13 -7.25
C SER A 114 7.75 3.33 -5.98
N ALA A 115 6.44 3.09 -6.04
CA ALA A 115 5.60 3.15 -4.85
C ALA A 115 6.03 2.09 -3.83
N ALA A 116 6.38 0.89 -4.28
CA ALA A 116 6.85 -0.18 -3.39
C ALA A 116 8.12 0.23 -2.64
N ARG A 117 9.09 0.82 -3.31
CA ARG A 117 10.32 1.31 -2.67
C ARG A 117 10.04 2.43 -1.68
N GLY A 118 9.17 3.36 -2.04
CA GLY A 118 8.79 4.46 -1.16
C GLY A 118 8.10 3.97 0.10
N ALA A 119 7.18 3.01 -0.03
CA ALA A 119 6.51 2.40 1.11
C ALA A 119 7.50 1.63 1.98
N ALA A 120 8.38 0.82 1.37
CA ALA A 120 9.39 0.05 2.10
C ALA A 120 10.30 0.96 2.93
N LYS A 121 10.76 2.07 2.36
CA LYS A 121 11.59 3.03 3.06
C LYS A 121 10.91 3.60 4.30
N ARG A 122 9.62 3.93 4.18
CA ARG A 122 8.83 4.47 5.29
C ARG A 122 8.58 3.43 6.38
N LEU A 123 8.22 2.21 6.00
CA LEU A 123 8.00 1.12 6.94
C LEU A 123 9.28 0.75 7.70
N LYS A 124 10.41 0.73 7.00
CA LYS A 124 11.70 0.48 7.64
C LYS A 124 12.01 1.52 8.71
N LYS A 125 11.70 2.80 8.44
CA LYS A 125 11.88 3.87 9.43
C LYS A 125 10.99 3.68 10.65
N LYS A 126 9.87 3.00 10.52
CA LYS A 126 8.94 2.72 11.62
C LYS A 126 9.26 1.42 12.35
N GLY A 127 10.33 0.74 11.99
CA GLY A 127 10.81 -0.45 12.69
C GLY A 127 10.41 -1.79 12.08
N TYR A 128 9.70 -1.79 10.96
CA TYR A 128 9.33 -3.02 10.27
C TYR A 128 10.57 -3.68 9.65
N THR A 129 10.61 -5.01 9.68
CA THR A 129 11.64 -5.80 9.00
C THR A 129 11.16 -6.11 7.59
N MET A 130 11.80 -5.49 6.61
CA MET A 130 11.36 -5.64 5.23
C MET A 130 11.77 -6.99 4.65
N LEU A 131 10.80 -7.67 4.07
CA LEU A 131 11.03 -8.86 3.26
C LEU A 131 11.36 -8.40 1.83
N VAL A 132 12.23 -9.11 1.18
CA VAL A 132 12.69 -8.79 -0.17
C VAL A 132 11.57 -8.96 -1.20
#